data_89d353171597722a6a4c7e1733d6f7e5
#
_entry.id   89d353171597722a6a4c7e1733d6f7e5
#
_cell.length_a   1.000
_cell.length_b   1.000
_cell.length_c   1.000
_cell.angle_alpha   90.00
_cell.angle_beta   90.00
_cell.angle_gamma   90.00
#
_symmetry.space_group_name_H-M   'P 1'
#
loop_
_entity.id
_entity.type
_entity.pdbx_description
1 polymer ?
#
loop_
_entity_poly.entity_id
_entity_poly.type
_entity_poly.pdbx_seq_one_letter_code
_entity_poly.pdbx_strand_id
1 'polypeptide(L)'
;MADERFGGELRRFGRESAGEPLRVVSPFEPSGDQPQAIAKLAQGVEDGLRYQTLMGVTGSGKTFTMAKTIEALNRPTLIMEPNKTLAAQVASEMREFFPNNAVVYFVSYYDYYQPEAYVPQTDTYIEKDSSINEEVEKLRHQATSSLLSRRDVIVVASVSCIYGIGSPQDYAGLAPNVSKDEPLERDDLIKSLIDIQYDRNDYDLSRGTFRVRGDTVDVFPPYAENPLRVSFFGDEVELIAEVDNVTGEIVREFDAIPIWPASHYVTERPKVGRALKTISEELEGRVAELKAADKLLEAQRLAQRTAYDLEMLENMGYCNGIENYSRHLDGRKPGEPPFTLIDYFPKDMLCIIDESHVTVPQIRGMHEGDRSRKVTLVEHGFRLPSALDNRPLRFDEFESRIPQFIYV
;
A
#
# COMPACT_ATOMS: atom_id res chain seq x y z
N MET A 1 10.17 -14.93 15.01
CA MET A 1 9.16 -15.90 14.52
C MET A 1 8.31 -15.36 13.34
N ALA A 2 8.04 -14.05 13.20
CA ALA A 2 7.39 -13.49 11.99
C ALA A 2 8.35 -13.43 10.77
N ASP A 3 9.64 -13.44 11.00
CA ASP A 3 10.68 -13.22 9.99
C ASP A 3 10.99 -14.43 9.10
N GLU A 4 10.84 -15.64 9.61
CA GLU A 4 11.13 -16.86 8.83
C GLU A 4 10.03 -17.16 7.80
N ARG A 5 8.78 -16.78 8.07
CA ARG A 5 7.68 -16.92 7.11
C ARG A 5 7.78 -15.93 5.96
N PHE A 6 8.22 -14.68 6.23
CA PHE A 6 8.47 -13.68 5.21
C PHE A 6 9.66 -14.02 4.31
N GLY A 7 10.74 -14.53 4.87
CA GLY A 7 11.94 -14.86 4.11
C GLY A 7 11.73 -15.89 3.01
N GLY A 8 10.82 -16.84 3.22
CA GLY A 8 10.52 -17.89 2.24
C GLY A 8 9.68 -17.39 1.04
N GLU A 9 8.62 -16.63 1.31
CA GLU A 9 7.72 -16.14 0.27
C GLU A 9 8.34 -14.98 -0.55
N LEU A 10 9.08 -14.10 0.10
CA LEU A 10 9.78 -13.01 -0.58
C LEU A 10 10.96 -13.46 -1.44
N ARG A 11 11.67 -14.55 -1.04
CA ARG A 11 12.68 -15.22 -1.89
C ARG A 11 12.07 -15.76 -3.17
N ARG A 12 10.83 -16.23 -3.13
CA ARG A 12 10.10 -16.73 -4.30
C ARG A 12 9.97 -15.67 -5.40
N PHE A 13 9.84 -14.40 -5.05
CA PHE A 13 9.70 -13.29 -5.99
C PHE A 13 11.02 -12.57 -6.32
N GLY A 14 12.17 -13.12 -5.91
CA GLY A 14 13.49 -12.60 -6.29
C GLY A 14 13.90 -11.29 -5.62
N ARG A 15 13.30 -10.91 -4.51
CA ARG A 15 13.56 -9.65 -3.79
C ARG A 15 15.04 -9.43 -3.45
N GLU A 16 15.79 -10.49 -3.17
CA GLU A 16 17.20 -10.39 -2.77
C GLU A 16 18.14 -10.18 -3.97
N SER A 17 17.69 -10.49 -5.19
CA SER A 17 18.50 -10.46 -6.41
C SER A 17 18.04 -9.44 -7.44
N ALA A 18 16.87 -8.81 -7.26
CA ALA A 18 16.31 -7.89 -8.24
C ALA A 18 16.63 -6.44 -7.90
N GLY A 19 17.17 -5.74 -8.86
CA GLY A 19 17.53 -4.33 -8.83
C GLY A 19 19.03 -4.09 -8.92
N GLU A 20 19.38 -2.93 -9.48
CA GLU A 20 20.76 -2.44 -9.53
C GLU A 20 21.09 -1.68 -8.23
N PRO A 21 22.37 -1.55 -7.83
CA PRO A 21 22.73 -0.67 -6.72
C PRO A 21 22.19 0.74 -6.95
N LEU A 22 21.73 1.37 -5.87
CA LEU A 22 21.31 2.76 -5.91
C LEU A 22 22.48 3.66 -6.30
N ARG A 23 22.41 4.29 -7.49
CA ARG A 23 23.47 5.14 -8.03
C ARG A 23 22.93 6.46 -8.51
N VAL A 24 23.52 7.54 -8.00
CA VAL A 24 23.20 8.90 -8.41
C VAL A 24 23.86 9.22 -9.73
N VAL A 25 23.05 9.58 -10.72
CA VAL A 25 23.51 10.18 -11.99
C VAL A 25 23.26 11.69 -11.90
N SER A 26 24.32 12.47 -11.87
CA SER A 26 24.22 13.92 -11.75
C SER A 26 25.41 14.60 -12.43
N PRO A 27 25.20 15.75 -13.07
CA PRO A 27 26.30 16.59 -13.56
C PRO A 27 27.02 17.34 -12.42
N PHE A 28 26.45 17.29 -11.21
CA PHE A 28 26.99 18.00 -10.05
C PHE A 28 27.78 17.04 -9.14
N GLU A 29 28.86 17.55 -8.55
CA GLU A 29 29.56 16.91 -7.47
C GLU A 29 29.24 17.59 -6.13
N PRO A 30 29.26 16.82 -5.02
CA PRO A 30 29.05 17.40 -3.69
C PRO A 30 30.07 18.53 -3.41
N SER A 31 29.58 19.68 -2.95
CA SER A 31 30.41 20.87 -2.71
C SER A 31 30.14 21.48 -1.34
N GLY A 32 31.03 22.38 -0.89
CA GLY A 32 30.93 23.00 0.43
C GLY A 32 30.94 21.98 1.56
N ASP A 33 29.93 22.02 2.42
CA ASP A 33 29.79 21.09 3.57
C ASP A 33 29.13 19.75 3.22
N GLN A 34 28.60 19.59 1.98
CA GLN A 34 27.89 18.39 1.57
C GLN A 34 28.73 17.11 1.68
N PRO A 35 30.02 17.04 1.23
CA PRO A 35 30.81 15.81 1.37
C PRO A 35 30.94 15.35 2.82
N GLN A 36 31.15 16.30 3.75
CA GLN A 36 31.24 15.99 5.16
C GLN A 36 29.90 15.55 5.75
N ALA A 37 28.79 16.19 5.36
CA ALA A 37 27.44 15.85 5.82
C ALA A 37 27.08 14.42 5.34
N ILE A 38 27.29 14.09 4.06
CA ILE A 38 27.06 12.76 3.50
C ILE A 38 27.84 11.69 4.26
N ALA A 39 29.15 11.92 4.43
CA ALA A 39 30.01 10.96 5.13
C ALA A 39 29.56 10.73 6.58
N LYS A 40 29.20 11.79 7.31
CA LYS A 40 28.73 11.69 8.71
C LYS A 40 27.38 10.98 8.81
N LEU A 41 26.42 11.28 7.93
CA LEU A 41 25.11 10.64 7.91
C LEU A 41 25.25 9.14 7.59
N ALA A 42 26.04 8.80 6.58
CA ALA A 42 26.27 7.41 6.22
C ALA A 42 26.95 6.64 7.36
N GLN A 43 28.04 7.18 7.93
CA GLN A 43 28.73 6.57 9.06
C GLN A 43 27.81 6.42 10.28
N GLY A 44 26.98 7.42 10.58
CA GLY A 44 26.04 7.34 11.70
C GLY A 44 25.00 6.24 11.52
N VAL A 45 24.53 5.99 10.29
CA VAL A 45 23.65 4.85 10.00
C VAL A 45 24.38 3.52 10.19
N GLU A 46 25.62 3.39 9.71
CA GLU A 46 26.45 2.20 9.88
C GLU A 46 26.78 1.93 11.36
N ASP A 47 27.02 2.98 12.14
CA ASP A 47 27.24 2.90 13.58
C ASP A 47 25.97 2.57 14.38
N GLY A 48 24.81 2.45 13.71
CA GLY A 48 23.54 2.11 14.33
C GLY A 48 22.85 3.28 15.02
N LEU A 49 23.23 4.54 14.76
CA LEU A 49 22.53 5.70 15.28
C LEU A 49 21.07 5.69 14.77
N ARG A 50 20.14 5.72 15.70
CA ARG A 50 18.71 5.68 15.37
C ARG A 50 18.18 6.99 14.81
N TYR A 51 18.70 8.10 15.28
CA TYR A 51 18.27 9.43 14.92
C TYR A 51 19.42 10.32 14.52
N GLN A 52 19.31 10.96 13.38
CA GLN A 52 20.26 11.95 12.90
C GLN A 52 19.48 13.16 12.34
N THR A 53 20.13 14.33 12.30
CA THR A 53 19.51 15.54 11.75
C THR A 53 20.45 16.19 10.74
N LEU A 54 19.93 16.44 9.54
CA LEU A 54 20.57 17.25 8.51
C LEU A 54 19.92 18.64 8.52
N MET A 55 20.65 19.65 8.97
CA MET A 55 20.16 21.01 9.00
C MET A 55 20.84 21.85 7.91
N GLY A 56 20.04 22.50 7.09
CA GLY A 56 20.52 23.37 6.03
C GLY A 56 19.45 24.37 5.60
N VAL A 57 19.87 25.54 5.18
CA VAL A 57 18.97 26.57 4.66
C VAL A 57 18.36 26.14 3.33
N THR A 58 17.26 26.79 2.92
CA THR A 58 16.66 26.58 1.61
C THR A 58 17.69 26.85 0.51
N GLY A 59 17.77 25.98 -0.50
CA GLY A 59 18.73 26.10 -1.60
C GLY A 59 20.15 25.62 -1.29
N SER A 60 20.41 25.03 -0.10
CA SER A 60 21.73 24.44 0.22
C SER A 60 22.00 23.07 -0.41
N GLY A 61 21.07 22.57 -1.23
CA GLY A 61 21.18 21.26 -1.87
C GLY A 61 20.92 20.07 -0.93
N LYS A 62 19.98 20.23 0.01
CA LYS A 62 19.58 19.13 0.91
C LYS A 62 19.13 17.90 0.16
N THR A 63 18.30 18.05 -0.89
CA THR A 63 17.81 16.94 -1.73
C THR A 63 18.98 16.15 -2.35
N PHE A 64 19.98 16.84 -2.87
CA PHE A 64 21.18 16.21 -3.41
C PHE A 64 22.01 15.52 -2.31
N THR A 65 22.11 16.11 -1.14
CA THR A 65 22.76 15.49 0.03
C THR A 65 22.02 14.21 0.46
N MET A 66 20.68 14.23 0.48
CA MET A 66 19.87 13.02 0.73
C MET A 66 20.15 11.95 -0.33
N ALA A 67 20.11 12.30 -1.62
CA ALA A 67 20.38 11.37 -2.73
C ALA A 67 21.76 10.71 -2.59
N LYS A 68 22.81 11.49 -2.33
CA LYS A 68 24.17 10.97 -2.13
C LYS A 68 24.31 10.12 -0.85
N THR A 69 23.53 10.41 0.19
CA THR A 69 23.49 9.57 1.41
C THR A 69 22.79 8.23 1.12
N ILE A 70 21.69 8.24 0.35
CA ILE A 70 20.98 7.03 -0.10
C ILE A 70 21.91 6.16 -0.95
N GLU A 71 22.65 6.75 -1.90
CA GLU A 71 23.64 6.07 -2.74
C GLU A 71 24.71 5.39 -1.85
N ALA A 72 25.28 6.11 -0.88
CA ALA A 72 26.32 5.59 0.01
C ALA A 72 25.85 4.39 0.84
N LEU A 73 24.59 4.41 1.29
CA LEU A 73 24.00 3.37 2.13
C LEU A 73 23.43 2.19 1.35
N ASN A 74 22.99 2.42 0.13
CA ASN A 74 22.39 1.42 -0.75
C ASN A 74 21.26 0.61 -0.07
N ARG A 75 20.34 1.30 0.62
CA ARG A 75 19.21 0.69 1.35
C ARG A 75 17.87 1.20 0.80
N PRO A 76 16.82 0.35 0.80
CA PRO A 76 15.46 0.80 0.53
C PRO A 76 15.09 1.98 1.43
N THR A 77 14.64 3.07 0.84
CA THR A 77 14.46 4.33 1.54
C THR A 77 13.04 4.86 1.40
N LEU A 78 12.45 5.28 2.52
CA LEU A 78 11.23 6.08 2.59
C LEU A 78 11.59 7.54 2.80
N ILE A 79 11.17 8.43 1.92
CA ILE A 79 11.25 9.88 2.10
C ILE A 79 9.84 10.39 2.38
N MET A 80 9.65 11.02 3.52
CA MET A 80 8.35 11.57 3.93
C MET A 80 8.30 13.08 3.77
N GLU A 81 7.23 13.53 3.09
CA GLU A 81 6.97 14.93 2.79
C GLU A 81 5.67 15.41 3.46
N PRO A 82 5.56 16.69 3.85
CA PRO A 82 4.38 17.20 4.54
C PRO A 82 3.13 17.30 3.65
N ASN A 83 3.29 17.32 2.33
CA ASN A 83 2.17 17.43 1.40
C ASN A 83 2.46 16.81 0.03
N LYS A 84 1.39 16.65 -0.78
CA LYS A 84 1.47 16.04 -2.13
C LYS A 84 2.40 16.81 -3.09
N THR A 85 2.42 18.13 -3.02
CA THR A 85 3.18 18.99 -3.94
C THR A 85 4.67 18.83 -3.73
N LEU A 86 5.13 18.92 -2.48
CA LEU A 86 6.53 18.67 -2.13
C LEU A 86 6.94 17.23 -2.42
N ALA A 87 6.08 16.27 -2.09
CA ALA A 87 6.33 14.87 -2.42
C ALA A 87 6.49 14.65 -3.94
N ALA A 88 5.68 15.31 -4.77
CA ALA A 88 5.82 15.24 -6.23
C ALA A 88 7.12 15.85 -6.73
N GLN A 89 7.50 17.01 -6.18
CA GLN A 89 8.77 17.67 -6.50
C GLN A 89 9.96 16.77 -6.15
N VAL A 90 10.04 16.29 -4.90
CA VAL A 90 11.14 15.43 -4.45
C VAL A 90 11.17 14.11 -5.23
N ALA A 91 10.00 13.52 -5.55
CA ALA A 91 9.94 12.33 -6.38
C ALA A 91 10.50 12.57 -7.80
N SER A 92 10.23 13.75 -8.38
CA SER A 92 10.80 14.12 -9.69
C SER A 92 12.32 14.29 -9.62
N GLU A 93 12.82 15.03 -8.63
CA GLU A 93 14.26 15.21 -8.41
C GLU A 93 14.97 13.86 -8.16
N MET A 94 14.37 12.97 -7.36
CA MET A 94 14.94 11.64 -7.11
C MET A 94 14.93 10.76 -8.37
N ARG A 95 13.92 10.84 -9.24
CA ARG A 95 13.93 10.13 -10.54
C ARG A 95 15.03 10.62 -11.46
N GLU A 96 15.35 11.90 -11.44
CA GLU A 96 16.48 12.45 -12.19
C GLU A 96 17.82 11.95 -11.62
N PHE A 97 17.96 11.87 -10.29
CA PHE A 97 19.17 11.35 -9.66
C PHE A 97 19.32 9.83 -9.76
N PHE A 98 18.23 9.08 -9.81
CA PHE A 98 18.23 7.61 -9.83
C PHE A 98 17.48 7.05 -11.05
N PRO A 99 17.92 7.35 -12.29
CA PRO A 99 17.18 6.99 -13.50
C PRO A 99 17.07 5.48 -13.75
N ASN A 100 17.93 4.67 -13.15
CA ASN A 100 17.96 3.21 -13.31
C ASN A 100 17.33 2.45 -12.13
N ASN A 101 16.87 3.15 -11.10
CA ASN A 101 16.34 2.56 -9.89
C ASN A 101 14.83 2.84 -9.74
N ALA A 102 14.16 2.14 -8.88
CA ALA A 102 12.73 2.32 -8.64
C ALA A 102 12.46 3.52 -7.71
N VAL A 103 12.17 4.68 -8.28
CA VAL A 103 11.68 5.84 -7.54
C VAL A 103 10.17 5.93 -7.70
N VAL A 104 9.46 5.61 -6.63
CA VAL A 104 7.99 5.50 -6.62
C VAL A 104 7.36 6.55 -5.71
N TYR A 105 6.10 6.87 -6.00
CA TYR A 105 5.36 7.94 -5.35
C TYR A 105 4.15 7.38 -4.61
N PHE A 106 3.99 7.72 -3.33
CA PHE A 106 2.92 7.20 -2.51
C PHE A 106 2.22 8.30 -1.70
N VAL A 107 1.12 8.80 -2.23
CA VAL A 107 0.30 9.83 -1.58
C VAL A 107 -1.17 9.41 -1.54
N SER A 108 -2.02 10.22 -0.95
CA SER A 108 -3.47 9.98 -1.03
C SER A 108 -3.94 10.04 -2.48
N TYR A 109 -4.63 9.00 -2.93
CA TYR A 109 -5.14 8.86 -4.31
C TYR A 109 -6.46 9.60 -4.56
N TYR A 110 -6.97 10.31 -3.55
CA TYR A 110 -8.16 11.12 -3.69
C TYR A 110 -7.83 12.52 -4.23
N ASP A 111 -8.46 12.92 -5.34
CA ASP A 111 -8.45 14.29 -5.81
C ASP A 111 -9.39 15.14 -4.96
N TYR A 112 -10.55 14.56 -4.62
CA TYR A 112 -11.49 15.06 -3.65
C TYR A 112 -11.79 14.00 -2.61
N TYR A 113 -11.81 14.37 -1.34
CA TYR A 113 -12.12 13.46 -0.25
C TYR A 113 -12.97 14.14 0.82
N GLN A 114 -14.21 13.68 0.93
CA GLN A 114 -15.10 13.99 2.03
C GLN A 114 -15.21 12.74 2.90
N PRO A 115 -14.61 12.72 4.09
CA PRO A 115 -14.73 11.57 4.97
C PRO A 115 -16.16 11.41 5.47
N GLU A 116 -16.57 10.16 5.65
CA GLU A 116 -17.81 9.84 6.35
C GLU A 116 -17.82 10.49 7.73
N ALA A 117 -18.87 11.22 8.07
CA ALA A 117 -19.02 11.89 9.36
C ALA A 117 -20.48 11.98 9.79
N TYR A 118 -20.69 12.18 11.07
CA TYR A 118 -22.03 12.45 11.61
C TYR A 118 -21.97 13.63 12.56
N VAL A 119 -22.91 14.57 12.38
CA VAL A 119 -23.06 15.76 13.22
C VAL A 119 -24.30 15.60 14.08
N PRO A 120 -24.17 15.18 15.36
CA PRO A 120 -25.32 14.88 16.23
C PRO A 120 -26.23 16.08 16.48
N GLN A 121 -25.69 17.31 16.52
CA GLN A 121 -26.44 18.53 16.79
C GLN A 121 -27.49 18.85 15.73
N THR A 122 -27.25 18.43 14.49
CA THR A 122 -28.16 18.68 13.35
C THR A 122 -28.75 17.39 12.78
N ASP A 123 -28.47 16.23 13.40
CA ASP A 123 -28.84 14.90 12.89
C ASP A 123 -28.44 14.74 11.41
N THR A 124 -27.24 15.22 11.06
CA THR A 124 -26.76 15.22 9.68
C THR A 124 -25.71 14.15 9.47
N TYR A 125 -26.03 13.16 8.66
CA TYR A 125 -25.06 12.17 8.19
C TYR A 125 -24.43 12.68 6.89
N ILE A 126 -23.10 12.71 6.87
CA ILE A 126 -22.28 13.06 5.71
C ILE A 126 -21.72 11.75 5.18
N GLU A 127 -22.21 11.36 4.02
CA GLU A 127 -21.69 10.18 3.34
C GLU A 127 -20.26 10.38 2.87
N LYS A 128 -19.46 9.30 2.86
CA LYS A 128 -18.13 9.33 2.23
C LYS A 128 -18.30 9.63 0.74
N ASP A 129 -17.71 10.73 0.31
CA ASP A 129 -17.64 11.09 -1.11
C ASP A 129 -16.17 11.26 -1.51
N SER A 130 -15.78 10.66 -2.62
CA SER A 130 -14.40 10.70 -3.07
C SER A 130 -14.29 10.49 -4.57
N SER A 131 -13.44 11.26 -5.21
CA SER A 131 -12.97 10.97 -6.57
C SER A 131 -11.56 10.39 -6.52
N ILE A 132 -11.40 9.23 -7.12
CA ILE A 132 -10.12 8.52 -7.19
C ILE A 132 -9.36 9.01 -8.41
N ASN A 133 -8.09 9.32 -8.22
CA ASN A 133 -7.16 9.59 -9.31
C ASN A 133 -6.48 8.28 -9.68
N GLU A 134 -6.84 7.73 -10.84
CA GLU A 134 -6.34 6.44 -11.32
C GLU A 134 -4.82 6.41 -11.50
N GLU A 135 -4.20 7.53 -11.91
CA GLU A 135 -2.74 7.61 -12.04
C GLU A 135 -2.05 7.57 -10.66
N VAL A 136 -2.63 8.23 -9.65
CA VAL A 136 -2.08 8.15 -8.29
C VAL A 136 -2.32 6.76 -7.68
N GLU A 137 -3.45 6.12 -7.97
CA GLU A 137 -3.71 4.75 -7.55
C GLU A 137 -2.69 3.77 -8.17
N LYS A 138 -2.41 3.90 -9.47
CA LYS A 138 -1.34 3.16 -10.15
C LYS A 138 0.00 3.32 -9.43
N LEU A 139 0.39 4.55 -9.11
CA LEU A 139 1.66 4.83 -8.42
C LEU A 139 1.72 4.20 -7.01
N ARG A 140 0.59 4.11 -6.32
CA ARG A 140 0.51 3.42 -5.01
C ARG A 140 0.72 1.91 -5.16
N HIS A 141 0.10 1.29 -6.18
CA HIS A 141 0.32 -0.12 -6.50
C HIS A 141 1.74 -0.38 -6.97
N GLN A 142 2.35 0.54 -7.72
CA GLN A 142 3.77 0.47 -8.08
C GLN A 142 4.69 0.50 -6.84
N ALA A 143 4.35 1.29 -5.82
CA ALA A 143 5.13 1.35 -4.59
C ALA A 143 5.12 0.02 -3.85
N THR A 144 3.94 -0.58 -3.64
CA THR A 144 3.81 -1.86 -2.92
C THR A 144 4.43 -3.02 -3.69
N SER A 145 4.18 -3.12 -5.00
CA SER A 145 4.77 -4.16 -5.85
C SER A 145 6.29 -4.04 -5.95
N SER A 146 6.83 -2.82 -6.09
CA SER A 146 8.28 -2.58 -6.12
C SER A 146 8.95 -2.97 -4.80
N LEU A 147 8.38 -2.60 -3.66
CA LEU A 147 8.90 -2.97 -2.35
C LEU A 147 8.95 -4.48 -2.13
N LEU A 148 8.02 -5.23 -2.72
CA LEU A 148 7.99 -6.69 -2.63
C LEU A 148 8.88 -7.40 -3.65
N SER A 149 9.25 -6.73 -4.76
CA SER A 149 10.00 -7.34 -5.87
C SER A 149 11.48 -6.93 -5.91
N ARG A 150 11.85 -5.76 -5.36
CA ARG A 150 13.17 -5.14 -5.55
C ARG A 150 13.72 -4.60 -4.24
N ARG A 151 15.05 -4.40 -4.22
CA ARG A 151 15.71 -3.75 -3.09
C ARG A 151 16.13 -2.30 -3.38
N ASP A 152 16.27 -1.95 -4.62
CA ASP A 152 16.70 -0.62 -5.08
C ASP A 152 15.51 0.36 -5.19
N VAL A 153 14.74 0.47 -4.10
CA VAL A 153 13.49 1.24 -4.07
C VAL A 153 13.61 2.48 -3.19
N ILE A 154 13.25 3.61 -3.76
CA ILE A 154 13.05 4.87 -3.05
C ILE A 154 11.57 5.23 -3.14
N VAL A 155 10.88 5.28 -2.01
CA VAL A 155 9.49 5.72 -1.96
C VAL A 155 9.43 7.14 -1.43
N VAL A 156 8.87 8.05 -2.21
CA VAL A 156 8.55 9.40 -1.74
C VAL A 156 7.07 9.46 -1.40
N ALA A 157 6.75 9.73 -0.14
CA ALA A 157 5.39 9.61 0.38
C ALA A 157 4.96 10.83 1.19
N SER A 158 3.66 11.11 1.18
CA SER A 158 3.04 11.96 2.20
C SER A 158 2.67 11.14 3.44
N VAL A 159 2.10 11.79 4.45
CA VAL A 159 1.60 11.10 5.66
C VAL A 159 0.57 10.00 5.39
N SER A 160 0.07 9.86 4.15
CA SER A 160 -0.81 8.74 3.78
C SER A 160 -0.15 7.37 3.95
N CYS A 161 1.18 7.30 4.00
CA CYS A 161 1.93 6.05 4.21
C CYS A 161 1.75 5.43 5.61
N ILE A 162 1.24 6.19 6.60
CA ILE A 162 0.94 5.66 7.94
C ILE A 162 -0.51 5.15 8.09
N TYR A 163 -1.34 5.24 7.03
CA TYR A 163 -2.69 4.68 7.00
C TYR A 163 -2.69 3.22 6.58
N GLY A 164 -3.72 2.48 7.05
CA GLY A 164 -3.90 1.07 6.70
C GLY A 164 -4.10 0.84 5.20
N ILE A 165 -3.41 -0.15 4.64
CA ILE A 165 -3.53 -0.55 3.22
C ILE A 165 -3.67 -2.05 3.01
N GLY A 166 -3.78 -2.85 4.08
CA GLY A 166 -3.87 -4.30 3.99
C GLY A 166 -2.55 -5.02 4.30
N SER A 167 -2.66 -6.34 4.50
CA SER A 167 -1.54 -7.20 4.89
C SER A 167 -0.57 -7.43 3.74
N PRO A 168 0.74 -7.12 3.90
CA PRO A 168 1.75 -7.46 2.89
C PRO A 168 1.91 -8.97 2.70
N GLN A 169 1.59 -9.79 3.74
CA GLN A 169 1.62 -11.24 3.64
C GLN A 169 0.54 -11.75 2.70
N ASP A 170 -0.70 -11.23 2.83
CA ASP A 170 -1.81 -11.65 1.97
C ASP A 170 -1.59 -11.13 0.55
N TYR A 171 -1.11 -9.91 0.42
CA TYR A 171 -0.81 -9.30 -0.88
C TYR A 171 0.27 -10.10 -1.64
N ALA A 172 1.33 -10.53 -0.98
CA ALA A 172 2.38 -11.35 -1.58
C ALA A 172 1.99 -12.81 -1.73
N GLY A 173 1.29 -13.38 -0.73
CA GLY A 173 0.96 -14.82 -0.72
C GLY A 173 -0.09 -15.22 -1.75
N LEU A 174 -0.98 -14.28 -2.12
CA LEU A 174 -2.03 -14.52 -3.12
C LEU A 174 -1.56 -14.25 -4.56
N ALA A 175 -0.44 -13.55 -4.77
CA ALA A 175 0.06 -13.23 -6.10
C ALA A 175 0.47 -14.50 -6.86
N PRO A 176 -0.18 -14.88 -7.98
CA PRO A 176 0.27 -16.00 -8.80
C PRO A 176 1.60 -15.64 -9.46
N ASN A 177 2.55 -16.57 -9.41
CA ASN A 177 3.77 -16.50 -10.20
C ASN A 177 3.56 -17.29 -11.50
N VAL A 178 3.51 -16.58 -12.63
CA VAL A 178 3.38 -17.19 -13.94
C VAL A 178 4.78 -17.47 -14.47
N SER A 179 5.08 -18.73 -14.81
CA SER A 179 6.39 -19.16 -15.30
C SER A 179 6.23 -20.11 -16.47
N LYS A 180 7.15 -20.03 -17.45
CA LYS A 180 7.26 -20.99 -18.56
C LYS A 180 7.78 -22.35 -18.10
N ASP A 181 8.45 -22.42 -16.95
CA ASP A 181 9.06 -23.65 -16.41
C ASP A 181 8.13 -24.46 -15.50
N GLU A 182 6.98 -23.89 -15.12
CA GLU A 182 6.01 -24.52 -14.21
C GLU A 182 4.69 -24.80 -14.93
N PRO A 183 4.10 -26.00 -14.79
CA PRO A 183 2.76 -26.28 -15.33
C PRO A 183 1.72 -25.33 -14.72
N LEU A 184 0.91 -24.74 -15.57
CA LEU A 184 -0.17 -23.84 -15.15
C LEU A 184 -1.32 -23.97 -16.13
N GLU A 185 -2.48 -24.45 -15.66
CA GLU A 185 -3.68 -24.46 -16.46
C GLU A 185 -4.25 -23.04 -16.61
N ARG A 186 -4.73 -22.69 -17.81
CA ARG A 186 -5.36 -21.39 -18.08
C ARG A 186 -6.48 -21.07 -17.09
N ASP A 187 -7.33 -22.07 -16.79
CA ASP A 187 -8.48 -21.88 -15.90
C ASP A 187 -8.06 -21.65 -14.43
N ASP A 188 -6.91 -22.17 -14.02
CA ASP A 188 -6.36 -21.92 -12.69
C ASP A 188 -5.74 -20.52 -12.59
N LEU A 189 -5.13 -20.01 -13.67
CA LEU A 189 -4.76 -18.59 -13.73
C LEU A 189 -5.98 -17.69 -13.62
N ILE A 190 -7.05 -18.00 -14.35
CA ILE A 190 -8.31 -17.20 -14.30
C ILE A 190 -8.89 -17.19 -12.88
N LYS A 191 -8.95 -18.33 -12.19
CA LYS A 191 -9.40 -18.40 -10.79
C LYS A 191 -8.53 -17.55 -9.87
N SER A 192 -7.20 -17.65 -10.02
CA SER A 192 -6.25 -16.88 -9.25
C SER A 192 -6.42 -15.38 -9.46
N LEU A 193 -6.67 -14.91 -10.70
CA LEU A 193 -6.93 -13.51 -11.01
C LEU A 193 -8.21 -13.00 -10.33
N ILE A 194 -9.28 -13.79 -10.32
CA ILE A 194 -10.53 -13.45 -9.62
C ILE A 194 -10.28 -13.36 -8.11
N ASP A 195 -9.54 -14.32 -7.54
CA ASP A 195 -9.24 -14.35 -6.11
C ASP A 195 -8.40 -13.14 -5.65
N ILE A 196 -7.59 -12.56 -6.55
CA ILE A 196 -6.82 -11.33 -6.30
C ILE A 196 -7.49 -10.06 -6.84
N GLN A 197 -8.83 -10.10 -7.02
CA GLN A 197 -9.71 -8.96 -7.30
C GLN A 197 -9.53 -8.33 -8.69
N TYR A 198 -9.12 -9.10 -9.71
CA TYR A 198 -9.25 -8.65 -11.09
C TYR A 198 -10.65 -8.94 -11.61
N ASP A 199 -11.22 -7.97 -12.30
CA ASP A 199 -12.51 -8.12 -12.97
C ASP A 199 -12.32 -8.66 -14.40
N ARG A 200 -13.16 -9.63 -14.79
CA ARG A 200 -13.17 -10.10 -16.18
C ARG A 200 -13.92 -9.13 -17.07
N ASN A 201 -13.24 -8.61 -18.09
CA ASN A 201 -13.85 -7.76 -19.10
C ASN A 201 -13.30 -8.10 -20.49
N ASP A 202 -14.05 -8.92 -21.24
CA ASP A 202 -13.62 -9.38 -22.56
C ASP A 202 -13.76 -8.31 -23.67
N TYR A 203 -14.42 -7.19 -23.38
CA TYR A 203 -14.68 -6.10 -24.33
C TYR A 203 -13.67 -4.97 -24.22
N ASP A 204 -13.44 -4.48 -23.01
CA ASP A 204 -12.57 -3.34 -22.71
C ASP A 204 -11.53 -3.75 -21.66
N LEU A 205 -10.26 -3.75 -22.07
CA LEU A 205 -9.14 -4.09 -21.19
C LEU A 205 -8.59 -2.81 -20.55
N SER A 206 -8.92 -2.62 -19.30
CA SER A 206 -8.46 -1.49 -18.46
C SER A 206 -7.71 -1.98 -17.22
N ARG A 207 -7.07 -1.08 -16.49
CA ARG A 207 -6.32 -1.45 -15.27
C ARG A 207 -7.21 -2.16 -14.26
N GLY A 208 -6.70 -3.24 -13.67
CA GLY A 208 -7.45 -4.09 -12.74
C GLY A 208 -8.40 -5.09 -13.42
N THR A 209 -8.35 -5.20 -14.75
CA THR A 209 -9.17 -6.18 -15.49
C THR A 209 -8.31 -7.20 -16.23
N PHE A 210 -8.94 -8.31 -16.60
CA PHE A 210 -8.37 -9.30 -17.52
C PHE A 210 -9.41 -9.71 -18.56
N ARG A 211 -8.94 -10.17 -19.72
CA ARG A 211 -9.78 -10.75 -20.78
C ARG A 211 -9.24 -12.08 -21.24
N VAL A 212 -10.12 -12.92 -21.76
CA VAL A 212 -9.77 -14.25 -22.25
C VAL A 212 -10.17 -14.38 -23.72
N ARG A 213 -9.23 -14.74 -24.59
CA ARG A 213 -9.47 -14.97 -26.02
C ARG A 213 -8.78 -16.28 -26.45
N GLY A 214 -9.56 -17.35 -26.55
CA GLY A 214 -9.02 -18.69 -26.84
C GLY A 214 -8.05 -19.12 -25.76
N ASP A 215 -6.82 -19.44 -26.14
CA ASP A 215 -5.75 -19.86 -25.25
C ASP A 215 -4.89 -18.72 -24.72
N THR A 216 -5.38 -17.49 -24.83
CA THR A 216 -4.66 -16.30 -24.38
C THR A 216 -5.43 -15.56 -23.28
N VAL A 217 -4.72 -15.19 -22.22
CA VAL A 217 -5.21 -14.34 -21.13
C VAL A 217 -4.41 -13.05 -21.15
N ASP A 218 -5.07 -11.92 -21.42
CA ASP A 218 -4.47 -10.59 -21.28
C ASP A 218 -4.90 -10.02 -19.92
N VAL A 219 -3.93 -9.63 -19.11
CA VAL A 219 -4.15 -9.05 -17.78
C VAL A 219 -3.60 -7.63 -17.77
N PHE A 220 -4.39 -6.64 -17.32
CA PHE A 220 -3.88 -5.28 -17.17
C PHE A 220 -3.69 -4.93 -15.68
N PRO A 221 -2.48 -5.12 -15.14
CA PRO A 221 -2.24 -4.86 -13.73
C PRO A 221 -2.42 -3.38 -13.39
N PRO A 222 -2.94 -3.03 -12.20
CA PRO A 222 -3.14 -1.63 -11.81
C PRO A 222 -1.83 -0.84 -11.69
N TYR A 223 -0.70 -1.52 -11.47
CA TYR A 223 0.64 -0.93 -11.36
C TYR A 223 1.40 -0.82 -12.69
N ALA A 224 0.89 -1.37 -13.80
CA ALA A 224 1.58 -1.45 -15.06
C ALA A 224 1.19 -0.33 -16.04
N GLU A 225 2.10 -0.01 -16.96
CA GLU A 225 1.80 0.88 -18.08
C GLU A 225 1.09 0.13 -19.20
N ASN A 226 1.44 -1.13 -19.40
CA ASN A 226 0.93 -1.99 -20.44
C ASN A 226 0.38 -3.30 -19.87
N PRO A 227 -0.56 -3.96 -20.57
CA PRO A 227 -1.05 -5.27 -20.18
C PRO A 227 0.00 -6.37 -20.36
N LEU A 228 -0.15 -7.41 -19.55
CA LEU A 228 0.58 -8.67 -19.68
C LEU A 228 -0.25 -9.65 -20.49
N ARG A 229 0.37 -10.30 -21.47
CA ARG A 229 -0.20 -11.41 -22.25
C ARG A 229 0.40 -12.71 -21.79
N VAL A 230 -0.45 -13.66 -21.44
CA VAL A 230 -0.08 -15.06 -21.16
C VAL A 230 -0.77 -15.93 -22.19
N SER A 231 0.01 -16.59 -23.07
CA SER A 231 -0.51 -17.53 -24.06
C SER A 231 -0.19 -18.96 -23.62
N PHE A 232 -1.15 -19.84 -23.82
CA PHE A 232 -1.10 -21.24 -23.42
C PHE A 232 -1.06 -22.15 -24.64
N PHE A 233 -0.35 -23.27 -24.51
CA PHE A 233 -0.46 -24.41 -25.40
C PHE A 233 -0.82 -25.65 -24.58
N GLY A 234 -2.11 -26.02 -24.57
CA GLY A 234 -2.62 -26.98 -23.61
C GLY A 234 -2.50 -26.49 -22.18
N ASP A 235 -1.79 -27.22 -21.32
CA ASP A 235 -1.58 -26.91 -19.91
C ASP A 235 -0.20 -26.27 -19.64
N GLU A 236 0.47 -25.81 -20.71
CA GLU A 236 1.79 -25.18 -20.61
C GLU A 236 1.73 -23.71 -21.01
N VAL A 237 2.49 -22.86 -20.32
CA VAL A 237 2.66 -21.46 -20.67
C VAL A 237 3.69 -21.33 -21.79
N GLU A 238 3.23 -20.94 -22.99
CA GLU A 238 4.08 -20.76 -24.15
C GLU A 238 4.74 -19.37 -24.20
N LEU A 239 3.98 -18.32 -23.84
CA LEU A 239 4.44 -16.93 -23.90
C LEU A 239 3.97 -16.16 -22.69
N ILE A 240 4.89 -15.37 -22.12
CA ILE A 240 4.61 -14.31 -21.15
C ILE A 240 5.21 -13.03 -21.71
N ALA A 241 4.39 -12.04 -22.04
CA ALA A 241 4.86 -10.81 -22.65
C ALA A 241 4.11 -9.57 -22.15
N GLU A 242 4.82 -8.46 -22.01
CA GLU A 242 4.23 -7.13 -21.95
C GLU A 242 3.89 -6.72 -23.38
N VAL A 243 2.66 -6.25 -23.61
CA VAL A 243 2.17 -5.86 -24.93
C VAL A 243 1.67 -4.42 -24.89
N ASP A 244 2.01 -3.64 -25.91
CA ASP A 244 1.50 -2.28 -26.05
C ASP A 244 -0.04 -2.31 -26.14
N ASN A 245 -0.70 -1.52 -25.30
CA ASN A 245 -2.18 -1.55 -25.19
C ASN A 245 -2.90 -1.04 -26.44
N VAL A 246 -2.22 -0.28 -27.30
CA VAL A 246 -2.81 0.32 -28.50
C VAL A 246 -2.48 -0.52 -29.73
N THR A 247 -1.23 -0.89 -29.93
CA THR A 247 -0.77 -1.61 -31.12
C THR A 247 -0.86 -3.13 -30.96
N GLY A 248 -0.83 -3.65 -29.73
CA GLY A 248 -0.77 -5.08 -29.42
C GLY A 248 0.60 -5.71 -29.70
N GLU A 249 1.63 -4.90 -30.02
CA GLU A 249 2.99 -5.36 -30.25
C GLU A 249 3.65 -5.77 -28.94
N ILE A 250 4.54 -6.77 -29.00
CA ILE A 250 5.32 -7.22 -27.85
C ILE A 250 6.36 -6.16 -27.54
N VAL A 251 6.30 -5.61 -26.32
CA VAL A 251 7.28 -4.67 -25.78
C VAL A 251 8.43 -5.42 -25.14
N ARG A 252 8.11 -6.47 -24.37
CA ARG A 252 9.07 -7.27 -23.62
C ARG A 252 8.54 -8.66 -23.33
N GLU A 253 9.41 -9.68 -23.37
CA GLU A 253 9.09 -11.03 -22.93
C GLU A 253 9.69 -11.34 -21.55
N PHE A 254 9.08 -12.29 -20.86
CA PHE A 254 9.50 -12.78 -19.56
C PHE A 254 9.55 -14.32 -19.54
N ASP A 255 10.45 -14.87 -18.75
CA ASP A 255 10.43 -16.31 -18.43
C ASP A 255 9.53 -16.59 -17.24
N ALA A 256 9.47 -15.67 -16.28
CA ALA A 256 8.55 -15.72 -15.15
C ALA A 256 8.21 -14.30 -14.65
N ILE A 257 6.98 -14.10 -14.17
CA ILE A 257 6.53 -12.84 -13.60
C ILE A 257 5.46 -13.04 -12.53
N PRO A 258 5.53 -12.37 -11.37
CA PRO A 258 4.42 -12.32 -10.43
C PRO A 258 3.33 -11.36 -10.92
N ILE A 259 2.06 -11.74 -10.78
CA ILE A 259 0.94 -10.85 -11.01
C ILE A 259 0.41 -10.42 -9.64
N TRP A 260 0.67 -9.17 -9.27
CA TRP A 260 0.25 -8.62 -7.99
C TRP A 260 -1.25 -8.31 -7.98
N PRO A 261 -1.92 -8.36 -6.80
CA PRO A 261 -3.35 -8.12 -6.68
C PRO A 261 -3.83 -6.77 -7.23
N ALA A 262 -5.06 -6.74 -7.72
CA ALA A 262 -5.70 -5.52 -8.23
C ALA A 262 -6.14 -4.57 -7.10
N SER A 263 -6.22 -5.05 -5.87
CA SER A 263 -6.55 -4.26 -4.67
C SER A 263 -5.52 -4.51 -3.57
N HIS A 264 -5.26 -3.50 -2.74
CA HIS A 264 -4.44 -3.68 -1.54
C HIS A 264 -5.15 -4.49 -0.44
N TYR A 265 -6.49 -4.47 -0.42
CA TYR A 265 -7.30 -5.25 0.51
C TYR A 265 -7.72 -6.58 -0.12
N VAL A 266 -6.76 -7.49 -0.24
CA VAL A 266 -7.02 -8.88 -0.64
C VAL A 266 -6.84 -9.79 0.57
N THR A 267 -7.69 -10.81 0.67
CA THR A 267 -7.71 -11.71 1.82
C THR A 267 -8.07 -13.11 1.35
N GLU A 268 -7.34 -14.11 1.82
CA GLU A 268 -7.62 -15.52 1.54
C GLU A 268 -9.05 -15.92 1.94
N ARG A 269 -9.74 -16.70 1.14
CA ARG A 269 -11.13 -17.16 1.40
C ARG A 269 -11.35 -17.74 2.82
N PRO A 270 -10.44 -18.56 3.40
CA PRO A 270 -10.60 -19.05 4.77
C PRO A 270 -10.57 -17.93 5.82
N LYS A 271 -9.80 -16.86 5.57
CA LYS A 271 -9.76 -15.68 6.44
C LYS A 271 -11.05 -14.87 6.34
N VAL A 272 -11.61 -14.75 5.13
CA VAL A 272 -12.93 -14.11 4.93
C VAL A 272 -14.01 -14.84 5.73
N GLY A 273 -14.10 -16.18 5.65
CA GLY A 273 -15.06 -16.97 6.42
C GLY A 273 -14.93 -16.76 7.94
N ARG A 274 -13.71 -16.65 8.47
CA ARG A 274 -13.46 -16.31 9.87
C ARG A 274 -13.92 -14.87 10.18
N ALA A 275 -13.61 -13.92 9.29
CA ALA A 275 -13.99 -12.52 9.46
C ALA A 275 -15.51 -12.36 9.50
N LEU A 276 -16.26 -13.00 8.59
CA LEU A 276 -17.73 -12.99 8.56
C LEU A 276 -18.31 -13.42 9.93
N LYS A 277 -17.77 -14.49 10.52
CA LYS A 277 -18.19 -14.97 11.84
C LYS A 277 -17.91 -13.94 12.93
N THR A 278 -16.69 -13.40 13.00
CA THR A 278 -16.30 -12.46 14.06
C THR A 278 -16.96 -11.09 13.91
N ILE A 279 -17.28 -10.65 12.68
CA ILE A 279 -18.08 -9.45 12.43
C ILE A 279 -19.52 -9.66 12.91
N SER A 280 -20.13 -10.83 12.64
CA SER A 280 -21.48 -11.16 13.11
C SER A 280 -21.55 -11.19 14.64
N GLU A 281 -20.56 -11.80 15.31
CA GLU A 281 -20.48 -11.84 16.76
C GLU A 281 -20.35 -10.42 17.36
N GLU A 282 -19.53 -9.55 16.77
CA GLU A 282 -19.41 -8.15 17.20
C GLU A 282 -20.71 -7.37 16.98
N LEU A 283 -21.39 -7.60 15.84
CA LEU A 283 -22.68 -6.98 15.53
C LEU A 283 -23.74 -7.35 16.56
N GLU A 284 -23.89 -8.64 16.86
CA GLU A 284 -24.89 -9.12 17.85
C GLU A 284 -24.65 -8.49 19.22
N GLY A 285 -23.40 -8.46 19.68
CA GLY A 285 -23.03 -7.82 20.94
C GLY A 285 -23.35 -6.32 20.94
N ARG A 286 -22.95 -5.61 19.87
CA ARG A 286 -23.16 -4.16 19.79
C ARG A 286 -24.63 -3.78 19.66
N VAL A 287 -25.42 -4.54 18.92
CA VAL A 287 -26.89 -4.34 18.81
C VAL A 287 -27.57 -4.55 20.18
N ALA A 288 -27.16 -5.57 20.95
CA ALA A 288 -27.67 -5.78 22.28
C ALA A 288 -27.35 -4.61 23.22
N GLU A 289 -26.12 -4.10 23.21
CA GLU A 289 -25.71 -2.90 23.98
C GLU A 289 -26.55 -1.67 23.63
N LEU A 290 -26.73 -1.38 22.32
CA LEU A 290 -27.50 -0.24 21.85
C LEU A 290 -28.97 -0.35 22.27
N LYS A 291 -29.58 -1.54 22.17
CA LYS A 291 -30.95 -1.78 22.64
C LYS A 291 -31.09 -1.60 24.15
N ALA A 292 -30.12 -2.08 24.91
CA ALA A 292 -30.10 -1.90 26.38
C ALA A 292 -29.96 -0.43 26.80
N ALA A 293 -29.34 0.39 25.94
CA ALA A 293 -29.20 1.83 26.11
C ALA A 293 -30.38 2.65 25.52
N ASP A 294 -31.47 1.98 25.10
CA ASP A 294 -32.67 2.56 24.44
C ASP A 294 -32.34 3.30 23.11
N LYS A 295 -31.23 2.94 22.46
CA LYS A 295 -30.79 3.45 21.15
C LYS A 295 -31.29 2.54 20.02
N LEU A 296 -32.64 2.48 19.86
CA LEU A 296 -33.27 1.52 18.94
C LEU A 296 -33.02 1.83 17.47
N LEU A 297 -32.97 3.12 17.11
CA LEU A 297 -32.68 3.56 15.74
C LEU A 297 -31.25 3.24 15.32
N GLU A 298 -30.29 3.51 16.21
CA GLU A 298 -28.87 3.19 16.01
C GLU A 298 -28.66 1.68 15.87
N ALA A 299 -29.35 0.90 16.71
CA ALA A 299 -29.30 -0.56 16.64
C ALA A 299 -29.84 -1.10 15.31
N GLN A 300 -30.95 -0.57 14.82
CA GLN A 300 -31.54 -0.97 13.54
C GLN A 300 -30.64 -0.57 12.37
N ARG A 301 -30.13 0.66 12.34
CA ARG A 301 -29.23 1.19 11.31
C ARG A 301 -27.97 0.32 11.20
N LEU A 302 -27.32 0.04 12.34
CA LEU A 302 -26.13 -0.78 12.38
C LEU A 302 -26.38 -2.20 11.88
N ALA A 303 -27.51 -2.82 12.32
CA ALA A 303 -27.86 -4.17 11.89
C ALA A 303 -28.09 -4.26 10.37
N GLN A 304 -28.86 -3.33 9.80
CA GLN A 304 -29.13 -3.32 8.35
C GLN A 304 -27.88 -3.10 7.52
N ARG A 305 -27.05 -2.12 7.90
CA ARG A 305 -25.81 -1.81 7.18
C ARG A 305 -24.83 -2.98 7.21
N THR A 306 -24.59 -3.52 8.39
CA THR A 306 -23.61 -4.60 8.54
C THR A 306 -24.11 -5.90 7.92
N ALA A 307 -25.40 -6.22 7.95
CA ALA A 307 -25.95 -7.39 7.27
C ALA A 307 -25.74 -7.31 5.75
N TYR A 308 -25.95 -6.15 5.15
CA TYR A 308 -25.67 -5.92 3.73
C TYR A 308 -24.18 -6.07 3.39
N ASP A 309 -23.31 -5.47 4.22
CA ASP A 309 -21.86 -5.56 4.02
C ASP A 309 -21.37 -7.02 4.15
N LEU A 310 -21.94 -7.82 5.08
CA LEU A 310 -21.64 -9.25 5.23
C LEU A 310 -22.06 -10.06 4.01
N GLU A 311 -23.26 -9.80 3.45
CA GLU A 311 -23.72 -10.46 2.23
C GLU A 311 -22.79 -10.16 1.03
N MET A 312 -22.35 -8.92 0.88
CA MET A 312 -21.40 -8.52 -0.15
C MET A 312 -20.04 -9.22 0.04
N LEU A 313 -19.51 -9.26 1.27
CA LEU A 313 -18.25 -9.94 1.58
C LEU A 313 -18.33 -11.45 1.31
N GLU A 314 -19.46 -12.11 1.63
CA GLU A 314 -19.65 -13.53 1.39
C GLU A 314 -19.72 -13.88 -0.10
N ASN A 315 -20.46 -13.09 -0.87
CA ASN A 315 -20.71 -13.39 -2.29
C ASN A 315 -19.63 -12.86 -3.23
N MET A 316 -19.09 -11.67 -2.95
CA MET A 316 -18.16 -10.94 -3.84
C MET A 316 -16.73 -10.89 -3.29
N GLY A 317 -16.51 -11.25 -2.01
CA GLY A 317 -15.24 -11.05 -1.33
C GLY A 317 -14.87 -9.59 -1.04
N TYR A 318 -15.79 -8.65 -1.30
CA TYR A 318 -15.59 -7.21 -1.16
C TYR A 318 -16.89 -6.51 -0.75
N CYS A 319 -16.78 -5.39 -0.02
CA CYS A 319 -17.89 -4.47 0.23
C CYS A 319 -17.39 -3.02 0.27
N ASN A 320 -18.29 -2.06 0.05
CA ASN A 320 -17.97 -0.65 0.19
C ASN A 320 -17.58 -0.30 1.64
N GLY A 321 -16.37 0.23 1.84
CA GLY A 321 -15.85 0.51 3.16
C GLY A 321 -15.27 -0.72 3.85
N ILE A 322 -14.81 -1.72 3.10
CA ILE A 322 -14.16 -2.95 3.59
C ILE A 322 -13.04 -2.65 4.61
N GLU A 323 -12.37 -1.51 4.48
CA GLU A 323 -11.35 -1.05 5.41
C GLU A 323 -11.85 -0.93 6.86
N ASN A 324 -13.16 -0.71 7.08
CA ASN A 324 -13.74 -0.65 8.43
C ASN A 324 -13.80 -2.02 9.11
N TYR A 325 -13.66 -3.09 8.34
CA TYR A 325 -13.61 -4.47 8.81
C TYR A 325 -12.17 -5.05 8.81
N SER A 326 -11.15 -4.22 8.50
CA SER A 326 -9.75 -4.65 8.35
C SER A 326 -9.23 -5.42 9.57
N ARG A 327 -9.64 -5.06 10.81
CA ARG A 327 -9.27 -5.80 12.01
C ARG A 327 -9.68 -7.28 11.95
N HIS A 328 -10.88 -7.57 11.47
CA HIS A 328 -11.41 -8.92 11.35
C HIS A 328 -10.76 -9.69 10.21
N LEU A 329 -10.55 -9.02 9.08
CA LEU A 329 -9.90 -9.60 7.90
C LEU A 329 -8.44 -9.98 8.19
N ASP A 330 -7.70 -9.08 8.84
CA ASP A 330 -6.31 -9.30 9.25
C ASP A 330 -6.19 -10.25 10.46
N GLY A 331 -7.28 -10.50 11.19
CA GLY A 331 -7.28 -11.28 12.44
C GLY A 331 -6.56 -10.59 13.60
N ARG A 332 -6.49 -9.25 13.60
CA ARG A 332 -5.87 -8.43 14.64
C ARG A 332 -6.75 -8.38 15.89
N LYS A 333 -6.10 -8.19 17.05
CA LYS A 333 -6.82 -7.92 18.30
C LYS A 333 -7.31 -6.48 18.35
N PRO A 334 -8.35 -6.18 19.16
CA PRO A 334 -8.78 -4.81 19.40
C PRO A 334 -7.63 -3.90 19.83
N GLY A 335 -7.51 -2.73 19.18
CA GLY A 335 -6.46 -1.74 19.45
C GLY A 335 -5.13 -1.99 18.75
N GLU A 336 -4.89 -3.15 18.13
CA GLU A 336 -3.69 -3.40 17.34
C GLU A 336 -3.66 -2.51 16.09
N PRO A 337 -2.49 -1.93 15.74
CA PRO A 337 -2.36 -1.06 14.59
C PRO A 337 -2.54 -1.82 13.27
N PRO A 338 -3.07 -1.17 12.22
CA PRO A 338 -3.20 -1.79 10.90
C PRO A 338 -1.84 -1.96 10.23
N PHE A 339 -1.80 -2.81 9.19
CA PHE A 339 -0.68 -2.84 8.25
C PHE A 339 -0.69 -1.59 7.38
N THR A 340 0.49 -1.01 7.18
CA THR A 340 0.69 0.24 6.44
C THR A 340 1.77 0.05 5.38
N LEU A 341 2.06 1.07 4.58
CA LEU A 341 3.17 1.00 3.62
C LEU A 341 4.50 0.63 4.27
N ILE A 342 4.71 1.04 5.53
CA ILE A 342 5.96 0.76 6.28
C ILE A 342 6.17 -0.74 6.45
N ASP A 343 5.09 -1.51 6.59
CA ASP A 343 5.16 -2.96 6.76
C ASP A 343 5.55 -3.72 5.47
N TYR A 344 5.55 -3.04 4.31
CA TYR A 344 6.05 -3.56 3.04
C TYR A 344 7.56 -3.38 2.87
N PHE A 345 8.17 -2.50 3.65
CA PHE A 345 9.61 -2.31 3.62
C PHE A 345 10.38 -3.46 4.28
N PRO A 346 11.64 -3.71 3.88
CA PRO A 346 12.52 -4.59 4.61
C PRO A 346 12.97 -3.95 5.94
N LYS A 347 13.46 -4.76 6.87
CA LYS A 347 13.85 -4.32 8.21
C LYS A 347 15.04 -3.35 8.25
N ASP A 348 15.84 -3.35 7.22
CA ASP A 348 17.04 -2.49 7.09
C ASP A 348 16.74 -1.18 6.34
N MET A 349 15.46 -0.82 6.22
CA MET A 349 15.05 0.43 5.58
C MET A 349 15.63 1.66 6.26
N LEU A 350 15.81 2.72 5.47
CA LEU A 350 16.09 4.08 5.96
C LEU A 350 14.82 4.93 5.83
N CYS A 351 14.54 5.76 6.84
CA CYS A 351 13.49 6.78 6.76
C CYS A 351 14.11 8.18 6.81
N ILE A 352 13.83 8.97 5.79
CA ILE A 352 14.17 10.40 5.76
C ILE A 352 12.87 11.18 5.91
N ILE A 353 12.80 12.06 6.90
CA ILE A 353 11.64 12.93 7.12
C ILE A 353 12.04 14.35 6.73
N ASP A 354 11.64 14.76 5.54
CA ASP A 354 11.92 16.11 5.06
C ASP A 354 10.93 17.12 5.65
N GLU A 355 11.37 18.38 5.76
CA GLU A 355 10.65 19.43 6.47
C GLU A 355 10.08 18.93 7.81
N SER A 356 10.94 18.25 8.58
CA SER A 356 10.56 17.48 9.78
C SER A 356 9.85 18.32 10.84
N HIS A 357 10.11 19.64 10.87
CA HIS A 357 9.42 20.60 11.75
C HIS A 357 7.91 20.72 11.43
N VAL A 358 7.48 20.35 10.21
CA VAL A 358 6.07 20.28 9.78
C VAL A 358 5.58 18.82 9.79
N THR A 359 6.35 17.91 9.22
CA THR A 359 5.94 16.52 8.99
C THR A 359 5.75 15.74 10.31
N VAL A 360 6.63 15.91 11.28
CA VAL A 360 6.52 15.21 12.58
C VAL A 360 5.29 15.63 13.38
N PRO A 361 4.98 16.93 13.57
CA PRO A 361 3.71 17.34 14.19
C PRO A 361 2.47 16.81 13.47
N GLN A 362 2.51 16.74 12.13
CA GLN A 362 1.41 16.20 11.32
C GLN A 362 1.19 14.72 11.61
N ILE A 363 2.25 13.89 11.63
CA ILE A 363 2.15 12.47 11.98
C ILE A 363 1.52 12.30 13.38
N ARG A 364 1.95 13.11 14.36
CA ARG A 364 1.41 13.07 15.73
C ARG A 364 -0.07 13.40 15.81
N GLY A 365 -0.56 14.32 14.99
CA GLY A 365 -1.96 14.79 15.01
C GLY A 365 -2.95 13.88 14.27
N MET A 366 -2.48 13.03 13.33
CA MET A 366 -3.37 12.27 12.44
C MET A 366 -4.28 11.27 13.18
N HIS A 367 -3.75 10.55 14.16
CA HIS A 367 -4.50 9.52 14.90
C HIS A 367 -5.69 10.13 15.65
N GLU A 368 -5.50 11.21 16.39
CA GLU A 368 -6.57 11.82 17.21
C GLU A 368 -7.68 12.43 16.34
N GLY A 369 -7.31 13.04 15.20
CA GLY A 369 -8.29 13.57 14.25
C GLY A 369 -9.20 12.49 13.65
N ASP A 370 -8.62 11.37 13.21
CA ASP A 370 -9.39 10.23 12.68
C ASP A 370 -10.25 9.58 13.77
N ARG A 371 -9.70 9.37 14.96
CA ARG A 371 -10.40 8.76 16.10
C ARG A 371 -11.62 9.56 16.52
N SER A 372 -11.51 10.87 16.67
CA SER A 372 -12.63 11.74 17.08
C SER A 372 -13.83 11.59 16.14
N ARG A 373 -13.60 11.60 14.83
CA ARG A 373 -14.64 11.42 13.82
C ARG A 373 -15.30 10.03 13.90
N LYS A 374 -14.50 8.97 14.00
CA LYS A 374 -15.00 7.59 14.02
C LYS A 374 -15.74 7.22 15.31
N VAL A 375 -15.35 7.77 16.45
CA VAL A 375 -16.08 7.57 17.72
C VAL A 375 -17.54 7.99 17.56
N THR A 376 -17.80 9.16 16.97
CA THR A 376 -19.17 9.63 16.72
C THR A 376 -19.96 8.68 15.82
N LEU A 377 -19.34 8.16 14.76
CA LEU A 377 -20.00 7.17 13.88
C LEU A 377 -20.35 5.87 14.60
N VAL A 378 -19.48 5.37 15.48
CA VAL A 378 -19.69 4.17 16.27
C VAL A 378 -20.77 4.38 17.34
N GLU A 379 -20.76 5.51 18.05
CA GLU A 379 -21.73 5.84 19.09
C GLU A 379 -23.16 5.98 18.56
N HIS A 380 -23.28 6.41 17.28
CA HIS A 380 -24.58 6.61 16.63
C HIS A 380 -24.96 5.48 15.64
N GLY A 381 -24.32 4.31 15.73
CA GLY A 381 -24.74 3.10 14.99
C GLY A 381 -24.47 3.14 13.48
N PHE A 382 -23.55 3.97 12.99
CA PHE A 382 -23.14 3.98 11.60
C PHE A 382 -22.02 2.98 11.30
N ARG A 383 -21.19 2.65 12.31
CA ARG A 383 -20.08 1.71 12.19
C ARG A 383 -19.97 0.83 13.44
N LEU A 384 -19.41 -0.38 13.24
CA LEU A 384 -19.02 -1.25 14.35
C LEU A 384 -17.84 -0.65 15.13
N PRO A 385 -17.65 -1.00 16.42
CA PRO A 385 -16.48 -0.60 17.21
C PRO A 385 -15.14 -0.93 16.54
N SER A 386 -15.06 -2.03 15.82
CA SER A 386 -13.86 -2.44 15.05
C SER A 386 -13.39 -1.42 13.99
N ALA A 387 -14.27 -0.55 13.51
CA ALA A 387 -13.91 0.53 12.60
C ALA A 387 -12.89 1.52 13.20
N LEU A 388 -12.81 1.61 14.54
CA LEU A 388 -11.80 2.40 15.24
C LEU A 388 -10.38 1.87 15.05
N ASP A 389 -10.23 0.58 14.71
CA ASP A 389 -8.93 -0.06 14.50
C ASP A 389 -8.41 0.06 13.05
N ASN A 390 -9.25 0.57 12.13
CA ASN A 390 -8.81 1.10 10.83
C ASN A 390 -8.41 2.56 11.00
N ARG A 391 -7.18 2.82 11.37
CA ARG A 391 -6.67 4.14 11.77
C ARG A 391 -5.24 4.36 11.30
N PRO A 392 -4.78 5.61 11.21
CA PRO A 392 -3.35 5.85 11.05
C PRO A 392 -2.58 5.36 12.28
N LEU A 393 -1.30 5.06 12.08
CA LEU A 393 -0.39 4.75 13.18
C LEU A 393 -0.33 5.90 14.17
N ARG A 394 -0.25 5.57 15.46
CA ARG A 394 0.23 6.52 16.45
C ARG A 394 1.73 6.78 16.24
N PHE A 395 2.21 7.90 16.75
CA PHE A 395 3.60 8.28 16.55
C PHE A 395 4.59 7.25 17.14
N ASP A 396 4.29 6.70 18.31
CA ASP A 396 5.07 5.63 18.94
C ASP A 396 5.08 4.32 18.13
N GLU A 397 3.95 3.97 17.52
CA GLU A 397 3.83 2.83 16.61
C GLU A 397 4.62 3.05 15.31
N PHE A 398 4.56 4.26 14.76
CA PHE A 398 5.35 4.67 13.60
C PHE A 398 6.84 4.56 13.88
N GLU A 399 7.30 5.18 14.99
CA GLU A 399 8.72 5.10 15.37
C GLU A 399 9.18 3.66 15.60
N SER A 400 8.38 2.82 16.24
CA SER A 400 8.78 1.45 16.58
C SER A 400 9.03 0.55 15.38
N ARG A 401 8.41 0.87 14.22
CA ARG A 401 8.52 0.07 12.98
C ARG A 401 9.74 0.42 12.14
N ILE A 402 10.36 1.58 12.39
CA ILE A 402 11.44 2.11 11.56
C ILE A 402 12.75 2.06 12.36
N PRO A 403 13.80 1.44 11.80
CA PRO A 403 15.04 1.26 12.52
C PRO A 403 15.86 2.56 12.66
N GLN A 404 15.90 3.38 11.61
CA GLN A 404 16.78 4.55 11.56
C GLN A 404 16.14 5.72 10.82
N PHE A 405 16.33 6.91 11.35
CA PHE A 405 15.76 8.16 10.85
C PHE A 405 16.83 9.20 10.54
N ILE A 406 16.62 9.94 9.46
CA ILE A 406 17.29 11.21 9.16
C ILE A 406 16.20 12.28 9.09
N TYR A 407 16.25 13.26 9.97
CA TYR A 407 15.40 14.43 9.96
C TYR A 407 16.06 15.54 9.15
N VAL A 408 15.32 16.17 8.25
CA VAL A 408 15.80 17.24 7.37
C VAL A 408 15.02 18.51 7.61
#